data_4031be97375e2b9b9b20d1ed22010a19
#
_entry.id   4031be97375e2b9b9b20d1ed22010a19
#
_cell.length_a   1.000
_cell.length_b   1.000
_cell.length_c   1.000
_cell.angle_alpha   90.00
_cell.angle_beta   90.00
_cell.angle_gamma   90.00
#
_symmetry.space_group_name_H-M   'P 1'
#
loop_
_entity.id
_entity.type
_entity.pdbx_description
1 polymer ?
#
loop_
_entity_poly.entity_id
_entity_poly.type
_entity_poly.pdbx_seq_one_letter_code
_entity_poly.pdbx_strand_id
1 'polypeptide(L)'
;MQDVHKRLHKMKMLHGNDVDAVPFVAADIAQQGSVLCFDEFQCTDVADAMILRRLLEALMSHGVVLVTTSNRHPSELYMNGIQRESFIPAIELLKNRLHVINLNSNTDYRKIPRPPSGVYHTALDAHATSHAQKWFHFLGDPESPEPHPEVQTVWGREIHVPRVSGRCAWFTFDELIGQPTGAADYIELMRSYDAFIVTDIPGMTYRQRDLARRFITFIDAVYESHAKLVLTTAVPLTELFVSRQEIEESLKKQGKTLDPAGSVEDVMSHMMDDLEQNAEKLSKSNLFTGDEEAFAFARALSRLTEMGSKMWVERGMGLENKGGKPERDSWAKTRSRQMEDSM
;
A
#
# COMPACT_ATOMS: atom_id res chain seq x y z
N MET A 1 -7.41 -2.10 -12.53
CA MET A 1 -8.49 -3.02 -12.97
C MET A 1 -9.85 -2.74 -12.33
N GLN A 2 -9.97 -2.48 -11.03
CA GLN A 2 -11.27 -2.21 -10.37
C GLN A 2 -12.09 -1.10 -11.04
N ASP A 3 -11.48 0.02 -11.43
CA ASP A 3 -12.16 1.10 -12.13
C ASP A 3 -12.67 0.68 -13.53
N VAL A 4 -11.87 -0.10 -14.24
CA VAL A 4 -12.27 -0.69 -15.53
C VAL A 4 -13.51 -1.58 -15.39
N HIS A 5 -13.50 -2.47 -14.37
CA HIS A 5 -14.67 -3.32 -14.09
C HIS A 5 -15.92 -2.51 -13.74
N LYS A 6 -15.78 -1.46 -12.94
CA LYS A 6 -16.87 -0.56 -12.58
C LYS A 6 -17.43 0.15 -13.81
N ARG A 7 -16.57 0.65 -14.71
CA ARG A 7 -16.99 1.28 -15.97
C ARG A 7 -17.65 0.28 -16.91
N LEU A 8 -17.09 -0.94 -17.06
CA LEU A 8 -17.68 -2.01 -17.86
C LEU A 8 -19.08 -2.38 -17.36
N HIS A 9 -19.25 -2.51 -16.04
CA HIS A 9 -20.55 -2.79 -15.44
C HIS A 9 -21.55 -1.66 -15.71
N LYS A 10 -21.14 -0.40 -15.52
CA LYS A 10 -21.99 0.77 -15.81
C LYS A 10 -22.44 0.80 -17.28
N MET A 11 -21.52 0.51 -18.21
CA MET A 11 -21.84 0.50 -19.65
C MET A 11 -22.82 -0.61 -20.01
N LYS A 12 -22.67 -1.81 -19.43
CA LYS A 12 -23.63 -2.92 -19.62
C LYS A 12 -25.02 -2.60 -19.08
N MET A 13 -25.11 -1.90 -17.95
CA MET A 13 -26.40 -1.46 -17.39
C MET A 13 -27.08 -0.43 -18.27
N LEU A 14 -26.35 0.44 -18.97
CA LEU A 14 -26.89 1.48 -19.85
C LEU A 14 -27.27 0.96 -21.22
N HIS A 15 -26.54 0.03 -21.79
CA HIS A 15 -26.64 -0.40 -23.19
C HIS A 15 -27.08 -1.87 -23.36
N GLY A 16 -27.27 -2.60 -22.25
CA GLY A 16 -27.63 -4.03 -22.28
C GLY A 16 -26.40 -4.95 -22.30
N ASN A 17 -26.65 -6.23 -22.00
CA ASN A 17 -25.59 -7.24 -21.87
C ASN A 17 -24.99 -7.69 -23.22
N ASP A 18 -25.66 -7.43 -24.34
CA ASP A 18 -25.22 -7.86 -25.67
C ASP A 18 -24.20 -6.90 -26.30
N VAL A 19 -23.96 -5.74 -25.68
CA VAL A 19 -23.01 -4.75 -26.18
C VAL A 19 -21.62 -5.01 -25.66
N ASP A 20 -20.65 -5.01 -26.57
CA ASP A 20 -19.23 -5.03 -26.19
C ASP A 20 -18.82 -3.70 -25.54
N ALA A 21 -18.71 -3.70 -24.22
CA ALA A 21 -18.45 -2.51 -23.44
C ALA A 21 -16.96 -2.05 -23.46
N VAL A 22 -16.01 -2.94 -23.85
CA VAL A 22 -14.57 -2.62 -23.78
C VAL A 22 -14.16 -1.45 -24.68
N PRO A 23 -14.60 -1.36 -25.95
CA PRO A 23 -14.27 -0.22 -26.81
C PRO A 23 -14.80 1.11 -26.28
N PHE A 24 -16.00 1.11 -25.66
CA PHE A 24 -16.57 2.34 -25.07
C PHE A 24 -15.78 2.81 -23.86
N VAL A 25 -15.37 1.88 -23.00
CA VAL A 25 -14.51 2.20 -21.84
C VAL A 25 -13.15 2.70 -22.30
N ALA A 26 -12.57 2.12 -23.35
CA ALA A 26 -11.32 2.59 -23.92
C ALA A 26 -11.46 4.01 -24.51
N ALA A 27 -12.54 4.30 -25.21
CA ALA A 27 -12.81 5.63 -25.74
C ALA A 27 -12.99 6.67 -24.63
N ASP A 28 -13.71 6.31 -23.55
CA ASP A 28 -13.88 7.18 -22.38
C ASP A 28 -12.54 7.49 -21.70
N ILE A 29 -11.69 6.49 -21.53
CA ILE A 29 -10.32 6.69 -20.99
C ILE A 29 -9.49 7.56 -21.93
N ALA A 30 -9.54 7.32 -23.24
CA ALA A 30 -8.78 8.09 -24.21
C ALA A 30 -9.22 9.57 -24.29
N GLN A 31 -10.46 9.88 -23.98
CA GLN A 31 -10.95 11.26 -23.87
C GLN A 31 -10.40 11.99 -22.64
N GLN A 32 -10.10 11.25 -21.56
CA GLN A 32 -9.58 11.82 -20.31
C GLN A 32 -8.10 12.15 -20.40
N GLY A 33 -7.36 11.50 -21.29
CA GLY A 33 -5.92 11.76 -21.45
C GLY A 33 -5.28 10.99 -22.59
N SER A 34 -4.26 11.59 -23.18
CA SER A 34 -3.47 10.97 -24.25
C SER A 34 -2.35 10.07 -23.76
N VAL A 35 -2.06 10.07 -22.45
CA VAL A 35 -1.05 9.22 -21.80
C VAL A 35 -1.70 8.47 -20.65
N LEU A 36 -1.59 7.16 -20.66
CA LEU A 36 -2.03 6.29 -19.56
C LEU A 36 -0.80 5.73 -18.85
N CYS A 37 -0.65 6.09 -17.58
CA CYS A 37 0.34 5.50 -16.68
C CYS A 37 -0.32 4.33 -15.93
N PHE A 38 0.17 3.12 -16.15
CA PHE A 38 -0.36 1.91 -15.54
C PHE A 38 0.72 1.29 -14.66
N ASP A 39 0.64 1.50 -13.38
CA ASP A 39 1.60 1.01 -12.41
C ASP A 39 1.31 -0.44 -11.98
N GLU A 40 2.35 -1.20 -11.65
CA GLU A 40 2.26 -2.63 -11.27
C GLU A 40 1.48 -3.49 -12.29
N PHE A 41 1.86 -3.42 -13.55
CA PHE A 41 1.20 -4.18 -14.60
C PHE A 41 1.38 -5.70 -14.38
N GLN A 42 0.37 -6.31 -13.82
CA GLN A 42 0.30 -7.75 -13.61
C GLN A 42 -1.12 -8.25 -13.86
N CYS A 43 -1.23 -9.52 -14.19
CA CYS A 43 -2.49 -10.18 -14.42
C CYS A 43 -2.48 -11.51 -13.65
N THR A 44 -3.46 -11.70 -12.77
CA THR A 44 -3.59 -12.88 -11.92
C THR A 44 -4.82 -13.71 -12.26
N ASP A 45 -5.80 -13.12 -12.92
CA ASP A 45 -7.09 -13.73 -13.25
C ASP A 45 -7.30 -13.82 -14.75
N VAL A 46 -7.99 -14.89 -15.22
CA VAL A 46 -8.28 -15.14 -16.65
C VAL A 46 -9.20 -14.05 -17.22
N ALA A 47 -10.23 -13.64 -16.46
CA ALA A 47 -11.17 -12.63 -16.92
C ALA A 47 -10.47 -11.28 -17.08
N ASP A 48 -9.61 -10.93 -16.13
CA ASP A 48 -8.78 -9.73 -16.21
C ASP A 48 -7.83 -9.78 -17.40
N ALA A 49 -7.21 -10.94 -17.69
CA ALA A 49 -6.32 -11.13 -18.83
C ALA A 49 -7.02 -10.83 -20.16
N MET A 50 -8.24 -11.34 -20.32
CA MET A 50 -9.03 -11.16 -21.54
C MET A 50 -9.49 -9.70 -21.72
N ILE A 51 -9.95 -9.07 -20.65
CA ILE A 51 -10.36 -7.65 -20.65
C ILE A 51 -9.16 -6.76 -20.94
N LEU A 52 -8.03 -7.01 -20.26
CA LEU A 52 -6.82 -6.20 -20.36
C LEU A 52 -6.25 -6.22 -21.79
N ARG A 53 -6.18 -7.40 -22.43
CA ARG A 53 -5.75 -7.50 -23.82
C ARG A 53 -6.58 -6.57 -24.72
N ARG A 54 -7.91 -6.71 -24.68
CA ARG A 54 -8.81 -5.95 -25.52
C ARG A 54 -8.79 -4.46 -25.24
N LEU A 55 -8.66 -4.11 -23.95
CA LEU A 55 -8.55 -2.71 -23.51
C LEU A 55 -7.26 -2.07 -24.07
N LEU A 56 -6.13 -2.76 -23.99
CA LEU A 56 -4.86 -2.26 -24.53
C LEU A 56 -4.92 -2.06 -26.05
N GLU A 57 -5.45 -3.04 -26.79
CA GLU A 57 -5.66 -2.93 -28.23
C GLU A 57 -6.51 -1.70 -28.60
N ALA A 58 -7.62 -1.50 -27.87
CA ALA A 58 -8.53 -0.38 -28.10
C ALA A 58 -7.89 0.98 -27.72
N LEU A 59 -7.20 1.08 -26.57
CA LEU A 59 -6.51 2.31 -26.16
C LEU A 59 -5.44 2.72 -27.16
N MET A 60 -4.63 1.76 -27.61
CA MET A 60 -3.60 2.04 -28.61
C MET A 60 -4.19 2.44 -29.98
N SER A 61 -5.37 1.91 -30.34
CA SER A 61 -6.09 2.33 -31.56
C SER A 61 -6.62 3.75 -31.47
N HIS A 62 -6.91 4.24 -30.26
CA HIS A 62 -7.26 5.65 -29.99
C HIS A 62 -6.03 6.57 -29.85
N GLY A 63 -4.81 6.05 -30.05
CA GLY A 63 -3.58 6.85 -29.99
C GLY A 63 -3.10 7.15 -28.56
N VAL A 64 -3.60 6.43 -27.56
CA VAL A 64 -3.12 6.59 -26.17
C VAL A 64 -1.71 6.02 -26.03
N VAL A 65 -0.82 6.83 -25.47
CA VAL A 65 0.54 6.41 -25.10
C VAL A 65 0.48 5.68 -23.78
N LEU A 66 1.01 4.47 -23.73
CA LEU A 66 1.05 3.65 -22.52
C LEU A 66 2.44 3.72 -21.87
N VAL A 67 2.47 4.09 -20.60
CA VAL A 67 3.64 3.96 -19.72
C VAL A 67 3.28 2.98 -18.62
N THR A 68 4.04 1.90 -18.49
CA THR A 68 3.71 0.87 -17.50
C THR A 68 4.94 0.39 -16.77
N THR A 69 4.80 0.09 -15.47
CA THR A 69 5.80 -0.59 -14.66
C THR A 69 5.39 -2.04 -14.43
N SER A 70 6.34 -2.93 -14.26
CA SER A 70 6.09 -4.33 -13.92
C SER A 70 7.32 -4.93 -13.25
N ASN A 71 7.09 -5.83 -12.30
CA ASN A 71 8.14 -6.64 -11.68
C ASN A 71 8.59 -7.82 -12.56
N ARG A 72 7.97 -7.97 -13.74
CA ARG A 72 8.28 -9.04 -14.69
C ARG A 72 8.48 -8.49 -16.08
N HIS A 73 9.38 -9.10 -16.83
CA HIS A 73 9.51 -8.82 -18.25
C HIS A 73 8.19 -9.16 -18.97
N PRO A 74 7.80 -8.46 -20.04
CA PRO A 74 6.55 -8.74 -20.77
C PRO A 74 6.35 -10.23 -21.15
N SER A 75 7.42 -10.94 -21.51
CA SER A 75 7.33 -12.39 -21.81
C SER A 75 7.02 -13.27 -20.61
N GLU A 76 7.18 -12.78 -19.39
CA GLU A 76 6.92 -13.51 -18.15
C GLU A 76 5.55 -13.17 -17.54
N LEU A 77 4.84 -12.22 -18.14
CA LEU A 77 3.49 -11.88 -17.71
C LEU A 77 2.58 -13.10 -17.82
N TYR A 78 1.77 -13.30 -16.78
CA TYR A 78 0.79 -14.36 -16.69
C TYR A 78 1.39 -15.78 -16.94
N MET A 79 2.65 -16.02 -16.51
CA MET A 79 3.41 -17.24 -16.86
C MET A 79 2.74 -18.52 -16.36
N ASN A 80 2.12 -18.50 -15.18
CA ASN A 80 1.43 -19.65 -14.59
C ASN A 80 -0.10 -19.51 -14.66
N GLY A 81 -0.60 -18.61 -15.49
CA GLY A 81 -2.04 -18.35 -15.60
C GLY A 81 -2.78 -19.42 -16.40
N ILE A 82 -4.01 -19.69 -16.01
CA ILE A 82 -4.91 -20.57 -16.75
C ILE A 82 -5.20 -19.96 -18.13
N GLN A 83 -5.14 -20.76 -19.20
CA GLN A 83 -5.33 -20.30 -20.59
C GLN A 83 -4.36 -19.18 -21.01
N ARG A 84 -3.10 -19.25 -20.59
CA ARG A 84 -2.07 -18.26 -20.95
C ARG A 84 -1.97 -18.00 -22.46
N GLU A 85 -2.26 -18.99 -23.29
CA GLU A 85 -2.27 -18.85 -24.75
C GLU A 85 -3.18 -17.72 -25.24
N SER A 86 -4.29 -17.47 -24.56
CA SER A 86 -5.20 -16.36 -24.87
C SER A 86 -4.61 -14.98 -24.54
N PHE A 87 -3.58 -14.93 -23.67
CA PHE A 87 -2.89 -13.69 -23.31
C PHE A 87 -1.61 -13.43 -24.12
N ILE A 88 -1.06 -14.46 -24.80
CA ILE A 88 0.13 -14.32 -25.66
C ILE A 88 0.01 -13.16 -26.67
N PRO A 89 -1.11 -12.95 -27.36
CA PRO A 89 -1.23 -11.82 -28.27
C PRO A 89 -1.08 -10.44 -27.60
N ALA A 90 -1.50 -10.29 -26.33
CA ALA A 90 -1.26 -9.08 -25.55
C ALA A 90 0.24 -8.91 -25.23
N ILE A 91 0.93 -9.99 -24.88
CA ILE A 91 2.37 -9.98 -24.66
C ILE A 91 3.12 -9.53 -25.92
N GLU A 92 2.76 -10.07 -27.08
CA GLU A 92 3.36 -9.68 -28.35
C GLU A 92 3.03 -8.24 -28.73
N LEU A 93 1.81 -7.76 -28.44
CA LEU A 93 1.43 -6.36 -28.62
C LEU A 93 2.33 -5.44 -27.79
N LEU A 94 2.53 -5.76 -26.50
CA LEU A 94 3.39 -5.00 -25.61
C LEU A 94 4.84 -4.98 -26.11
N LYS A 95 5.41 -6.14 -26.48
CA LYS A 95 6.78 -6.24 -26.99
C LYS A 95 7.01 -5.49 -28.30
N ASN A 96 6.00 -5.48 -29.17
CA ASN A 96 6.11 -4.83 -30.48
C ASN A 96 5.82 -3.32 -30.45
N ARG A 97 5.03 -2.85 -29.48
CA ARG A 97 4.59 -1.45 -29.41
C ARG A 97 5.27 -0.64 -28.33
N LEU A 98 5.80 -1.26 -27.30
CA LEU A 98 6.47 -0.59 -26.19
C LEU A 98 7.97 -0.86 -26.20
N HIS A 99 8.70 0.13 -25.72
CA HIS A 99 10.13 -0.03 -25.43
C HIS A 99 10.30 -0.53 -23.99
N VAL A 100 10.90 -1.71 -23.84
CA VAL A 100 11.12 -2.31 -22.51
C VAL A 100 12.44 -1.78 -21.94
N ILE A 101 12.32 -1.10 -20.79
CA ILE A 101 13.48 -0.58 -20.03
C ILE A 101 13.66 -1.47 -18.80
N ASN A 102 14.82 -2.07 -18.67
CA ASN A 102 15.18 -2.85 -17.49
C ASN A 102 15.75 -1.90 -16.42
N LEU A 103 15.07 -1.82 -15.26
CA LEU A 103 15.46 -0.99 -14.12
C LEU A 103 16.17 -1.79 -13.01
N ASN A 104 16.65 -3.01 -13.30
CA ASN A 104 17.35 -3.81 -12.31
C ASN A 104 18.50 -3.01 -11.68
N SER A 105 18.40 -2.80 -10.38
CA SER A 105 19.39 -2.13 -9.55
C SER A 105 19.74 -3.03 -8.38
N ASN A 106 21.01 -3.06 -7.99
CA ASN A 106 21.45 -3.72 -6.76
C ASN A 106 21.09 -2.90 -5.51
N THR A 107 20.49 -1.73 -5.68
CA THR A 107 20.13 -0.82 -4.59
C THR A 107 18.63 -0.87 -4.36
N ASP A 108 18.21 -1.34 -3.19
CA ASP A 108 16.84 -1.12 -2.70
C ASP A 108 16.72 0.31 -2.18
N TYR A 109 16.09 1.17 -2.96
CA TYR A 109 15.92 2.58 -2.61
C TYR A 109 15.04 2.80 -1.37
N ARG A 110 14.23 1.82 -0.97
CA ARG A 110 13.42 1.86 0.26
C ARG A 110 14.26 1.62 1.50
N LYS A 111 15.34 0.83 1.37
CA LYS A 111 16.28 0.49 2.46
C LYS A 111 17.42 1.51 2.63
N ILE A 112 17.50 2.56 1.81
CA ILE A 112 18.50 3.62 2.01
C ILE A 112 18.27 4.25 3.38
N PRO A 113 19.28 4.27 4.28
CA PRO A 113 19.17 4.85 5.61
C PRO A 113 18.67 6.31 5.52
N ARG A 114 17.54 6.58 6.12
CA ARG A 114 16.96 7.92 6.20
C ARG A 114 16.77 8.28 7.67
N PRO A 115 16.97 9.52 8.08
CA PRO A 115 16.75 9.91 9.47
C PRO A 115 15.28 9.68 9.83
N PRO A 116 14.99 8.99 10.95
CA PRO A 116 13.63 8.74 11.38
C PRO A 116 12.91 10.05 11.67
N SER A 117 11.64 10.13 11.33
CA SER A 117 10.81 11.32 11.53
C SER A 117 10.20 11.41 12.94
N GLY A 118 10.31 10.34 13.72
CA GLY A 118 9.67 10.22 15.03
C GLY A 118 8.15 9.98 14.96
N VAL A 119 7.62 9.52 13.83
CA VAL A 119 6.18 9.19 13.72
C VAL A 119 5.80 7.88 14.39
N TYR A 120 6.77 7.03 14.68
CA TYR A 120 6.55 5.76 15.36
C TYR A 120 7.08 5.83 16.80
N HIS A 121 6.27 5.37 17.74
CA HIS A 121 6.62 5.26 19.14
C HIS A 121 6.46 3.80 19.58
N THR A 122 7.53 3.23 20.14
CA THR A 122 7.53 1.86 20.65
C THR A 122 7.50 1.90 22.16
N ALA A 123 6.77 1.03 22.74
CA ALA A 123 6.28 0.90 24.10
C ALA A 123 4.94 1.65 24.28
N LEU A 124 3.96 0.95 24.85
CA LEU A 124 2.67 1.54 25.19
C LEU A 124 2.73 2.14 26.61
N ASP A 125 3.61 3.12 26.76
CA ASP A 125 3.85 3.83 28.02
C ASP A 125 3.04 5.14 28.10
N ALA A 126 3.24 5.91 29.19
CA ALA A 126 2.60 7.20 29.37
C ALA A 126 2.93 8.24 28.27
N HIS A 127 4.04 8.03 27.54
CA HIS A 127 4.44 8.91 26.44
C HIS A 127 3.75 8.59 25.13
N ALA A 128 3.26 7.35 24.95
CA ALA A 128 2.58 6.92 23.73
C ALA A 128 1.36 7.80 23.40
N THR A 129 0.50 8.04 24.38
CA THR A 129 -0.68 8.91 24.21
C THR A 129 -0.28 10.35 23.91
N SER A 130 0.71 10.88 24.63
CA SER A 130 1.22 12.24 24.40
C SER A 130 1.85 12.37 23.00
N HIS A 131 2.54 11.33 22.53
CA HIS A 131 3.10 11.28 21.18
C HIS A 131 2.00 11.33 20.11
N ALA A 132 0.96 10.50 20.25
CA ALA A 132 -0.18 10.48 19.35
C ALA A 132 -0.91 11.83 19.33
N GLN A 133 -1.15 12.45 20.51
CA GLN A 133 -1.77 13.76 20.62
C GLN A 133 -0.98 14.87 19.92
N LYS A 134 0.35 14.92 20.11
CA LYS A 134 1.20 15.91 19.42
C LYS A 134 1.09 15.81 17.91
N TRP A 135 1.11 14.58 17.38
CA TRP A 135 0.95 14.37 15.95
C TRP A 135 -0.46 14.68 15.46
N PHE A 136 -1.50 14.38 16.25
CA PHE A 136 -2.88 14.71 15.92
C PHE A 136 -3.09 16.23 15.80
N HIS A 137 -2.57 17.01 16.75
CA HIS A 137 -2.60 18.48 16.67
C HIS A 137 -1.75 19.02 15.51
N PHE A 138 -0.65 18.34 15.17
CA PHE A 138 0.22 18.77 14.08
C PHE A 138 -0.38 18.49 12.70
N LEU A 139 -1.03 17.34 12.52
CA LEU A 139 -1.60 16.89 11.24
C LEU A 139 -3.06 17.30 11.06
N GLY A 140 -3.76 17.62 12.14
CA GLY A 140 -5.16 18.03 12.14
C GLY A 140 -5.36 19.48 11.72
N ASP A 141 -6.60 19.93 11.83
CA ASP A 141 -6.99 21.31 11.52
C ASP A 141 -6.56 22.24 12.66
N PRO A 142 -5.74 23.27 12.38
CA PRO A 142 -5.36 24.26 13.39
C PRO A 142 -6.53 25.11 13.92
N GLU A 143 -7.58 25.29 13.10
CA GLU A 143 -8.75 26.11 13.48
C GLU A 143 -9.76 25.30 14.30
N SER A 144 -9.78 23.96 14.13
CA SER A 144 -10.65 23.05 14.87
C SER A 144 -9.85 21.86 15.40
N PRO A 145 -8.97 22.05 16.40
CA PRO A 145 -8.07 21.01 16.89
C PRO A 145 -8.77 19.95 17.74
N GLU A 146 -9.99 20.23 18.22
CA GLU A 146 -10.73 19.29 19.08
C GLU A 146 -11.20 18.07 18.28
N PRO A 147 -10.93 16.85 18.79
CA PRO A 147 -11.37 15.64 18.13
C PRO A 147 -12.89 15.50 18.16
N HIS A 148 -13.47 15.17 17.01
CA HIS A 148 -14.89 14.85 16.89
C HIS A 148 -15.08 13.52 16.17
N PRO A 149 -16.15 12.76 16.43
CA PRO A 149 -16.45 11.55 15.72
C PRO A 149 -17.09 11.84 14.37
N GLU A 150 -16.77 11.02 13.37
CA GLU A 150 -17.40 11.02 12.06
C GLU A 150 -17.88 9.61 11.66
N VAL A 151 -18.78 9.54 10.70
CA VAL A 151 -19.24 8.28 10.11
C VAL A 151 -19.05 8.36 8.61
N GLN A 152 -18.26 7.42 8.08
CA GLN A 152 -18.06 7.25 6.63
C GLN A 152 -18.94 6.13 6.11
N THR A 153 -19.63 6.36 5.01
CA THR A 153 -20.47 5.31 4.39
C THR A 153 -19.73 4.67 3.24
N VAL A 154 -19.47 3.37 3.37
CA VAL A 154 -18.76 2.58 2.36
C VAL A 154 -19.68 1.46 1.86
N TRP A 155 -20.15 1.56 0.63
CA TRP A 155 -21.00 0.54 0.00
C TRP A 155 -22.23 0.14 0.86
N GLY A 156 -22.84 1.13 1.52
CA GLY A 156 -24.00 0.91 2.39
C GLY A 156 -23.67 0.42 3.81
N ARG A 157 -22.40 0.34 4.17
CA ARG A 157 -21.94 0.09 5.54
C ARG A 157 -21.38 1.39 6.15
N GLU A 158 -21.53 1.51 7.44
CA GLU A 158 -21.00 2.65 8.20
C GLU A 158 -19.67 2.27 8.86
N ILE A 159 -18.68 3.13 8.67
CA ILE A 159 -17.41 3.07 9.38
C ILE A 159 -17.37 4.25 10.34
N HIS A 160 -17.33 3.95 11.63
CA HIS A 160 -17.19 4.97 12.66
C HIS A 160 -15.73 5.38 12.79
N VAL A 161 -15.46 6.67 12.64
CA VAL A 161 -14.14 7.27 12.86
C VAL A 161 -14.21 8.03 14.19
N PRO A 162 -13.62 7.50 15.27
CA PRO A 162 -13.88 8.00 16.62
C PRO A 162 -13.34 9.42 16.86
N ARG A 163 -12.24 9.76 16.20
CA ARG A 163 -11.54 11.04 16.42
C ARG A 163 -11.02 11.55 15.08
N VAL A 164 -11.54 12.68 14.68
CA VAL A 164 -11.17 13.39 13.45
C VAL A 164 -10.87 14.85 13.79
N SER A 165 -9.88 15.41 13.12
CA SER A 165 -9.60 16.84 13.06
C SER A 165 -9.10 17.16 11.65
N GLY A 166 -9.89 17.95 10.91
CA GLY A 166 -9.64 18.18 9.50
C GLY A 166 -9.56 16.88 8.69
N ARG A 167 -8.43 16.60 8.06
CA ARG A 167 -8.22 15.35 7.31
C ARG A 167 -7.32 14.36 8.06
N CYS A 168 -7.22 14.47 9.37
CA CYS A 168 -6.51 13.55 10.23
C CYS A 168 -7.48 12.66 11.00
N ALA A 169 -7.39 11.36 10.85
CA ALA A 169 -8.20 10.38 11.58
C ALA A 169 -7.34 9.64 12.61
N TRP A 170 -7.88 9.44 13.81
CA TRP A 170 -7.21 8.72 14.88
C TRP A 170 -8.07 7.56 15.38
N PHE A 171 -7.49 6.37 15.33
CA PHE A 171 -8.07 5.10 15.78
C PHE A 171 -7.16 4.43 16.80
N THR A 172 -7.71 3.59 17.64
CA THR A 172 -6.96 2.49 18.25
C THR A 172 -6.87 1.32 17.25
N PHE A 173 -5.97 0.38 17.49
CA PHE A 173 -5.85 -0.82 16.65
C PHE A 173 -7.16 -1.61 16.60
N ASP A 174 -7.83 -1.78 17.74
CA ASP A 174 -9.08 -2.52 17.82
C ASP A 174 -10.25 -1.80 17.11
N GLU A 175 -10.29 -0.48 17.13
CA GLU A 175 -11.32 0.32 16.43
C GLU A 175 -11.20 0.23 14.92
N LEU A 176 -9.99 0.07 14.37
CA LEU A 176 -9.74 0.01 12.93
C LEU A 176 -9.58 -1.41 12.41
N ILE A 177 -8.69 -2.19 13.01
CA ILE A 177 -8.28 -3.52 12.54
C ILE A 177 -9.06 -4.65 13.24
N GLY A 178 -9.42 -4.43 14.51
CA GLY A 178 -10.24 -5.38 15.27
C GLY A 178 -11.66 -5.54 14.69
N GLN A 179 -12.17 -4.53 13.99
CA GLN A 179 -13.46 -4.59 13.31
C GLN A 179 -13.37 -5.38 11.99
N PRO A 180 -14.48 -5.89 11.43
CA PRO A 180 -14.50 -6.62 10.16
C PRO A 180 -14.35 -5.66 8.96
N THR A 181 -13.23 -4.95 8.90
CA THR A 181 -12.83 -4.03 7.84
C THR A 181 -12.02 -4.74 6.77
N GLY A 182 -11.98 -4.20 5.56
CA GLY A 182 -11.23 -4.75 4.43
C GLY A 182 -10.71 -3.67 3.48
N ALA A 183 -10.14 -4.09 2.35
CA ALA A 183 -9.49 -3.21 1.39
C ALA A 183 -10.39 -2.06 0.89
N ALA A 184 -11.67 -2.34 0.62
CA ALA A 184 -12.60 -1.32 0.14
C ALA A 184 -12.84 -0.22 1.18
N ASP A 185 -12.91 -0.60 2.47
CA ASP A 185 -13.09 0.32 3.57
C ASP A 185 -11.87 1.22 3.73
N TYR A 186 -10.67 0.66 3.64
CA TYR A 186 -9.43 1.42 3.71
C TYR A 186 -9.26 2.39 2.55
N ILE A 187 -9.59 1.97 1.32
CA ILE A 187 -9.55 2.85 0.15
C ILE A 187 -10.48 4.06 0.34
N GLU A 188 -11.67 3.86 0.90
CA GLU A 188 -12.60 4.97 1.14
C GLU A 188 -12.10 5.90 2.26
N LEU A 189 -11.52 5.33 3.32
CA LEU A 189 -10.85 6.14 4.35
C LEU A 189 -9.73 6.99 3.77
N MET A 190 -8.93 6.45 2.82
CA MET A 190 -7.85 7.19 2.14
C MET A 190 -8.39 8.34 1.26
N ARG A 191 -9.62 8.28 0.78
CA ARG A 191 -10.26 9.39 0.05
C ARG A 191 -10.66 10.54 0.98
N SER A 192 -11.07 10.19 2.20
CA SER A 192 -11.56 11.16 3.18
C SER A 192 -10.45 11.77 4.02
N TYR A 193 -9.43 10.97 4.33
CA TYR A 193 -8.35 11.37 5.24
C TYR A 193 -6.97 11.18 4.62
N ASP A 194 -6.04 12.01 5.02
CA ASP A 194 -4.68 12.06 4.49
C ASP A 194 -3.62 11.75 5.54
N ALA A 195 -4.06 11.70 6.78
CA ALA A 195 -3.22 11.35 7.90
C ALA A 195 -3.97 10.41 8.83
N PHE A 196 -3.28 9.38 9.27
CA PHE A 196 -3.82 8.36 10.16
C PHE A 196 -2.92 8.23 11.38
N ILE A 197 -3.55 8.22 12.56
CA ILE A 197 -2.91 7.87 13.81
C ILE A 197 -3.54 6.57 14.26
N VAL A 198 -2.73 5.53 14.46
CA VAL A 198 -3.18 4.24 14.98
C VAL A 198 -2.40 3.92 16.24
N THR A 199 -3.13 3.83 17.35
CA THR A 199 -2.55 3.58 18.68
C THR A 199 -2.81 2.17 19.15
N ASP A 200 -2.06 1.75 20.16
CA ASP A 200 -2.24 0.50 20.89
C ASP A 200 -2.05 -0.76 20.01
N ILE A 201 -1.10 -0.70 19.07
CA ILE A 201 -0.82 -1.81 18.18
C ILE A 201 -0.07 -2.90 18.95
N PRO A 202 -0.66 -4.11 19.11
CA PRO A 202 0.00 -5.24 19.77
C PRO A 202 1.05 -5.88 18.86
N GLY A 203 1.98 -6.62 19.43
CA GLY A 203 2.72 -7.63 18.68
C GLY A 203 1.78 -8.76 18.27
N MET A 204 1.77 -9.11 16.99
CA MET A 204 0.91 -10.14 16.43
C MET A 204 1.67 -11.45 16.30
N THR A 205 1.05 -12.55 16.70
CA THR A 205 1.60 -13.90 16.56
C THR A 205 0.87 -14.66 15.46
N TYR A 206 1.35 -15.86 15.13
CA TYR A 206 0.70 -16.75 14.17
C TYR A 206 -0.79 -17.04 14.48
N ARG A 207 -1.23 -16.83 15.73
CA ARG A 207 -2.64 -17.01 16.15
C ARG A 207 -3.53 -15.83 15.72
N GLN A 208 -2.94 -14.70 15.37
CA GLN A 208 -3.63 -13.45 15.02
C GLN A 208 -3.45 -13.10 13.53
N ARG A 209 -3.33 -14.11 12.67
CA ARG A 209 -3.09 -13.94 11.23
C ARG A 209 -4.12 -13.06 10.55
N ASP A 210 -5.38 -13.18 10.92
CA ASP A 210 -6.44 -12.38 10.30
C ASP A 210 -6.28 -10.88 10.61
N LEU A 211 -5.86 -10.54 11.84
CA LEU A 211 -5.55 -9.18 12.23
C LEU A 211 -4.30 -8.69 11.51
N ALA A 212 -3.26 -9.53 11.42
CA ALA A 212 -2.04 -9.20 10.68
C ALA A 212 -2.33 -8.92 9.20
N ARG A 213 -3.11 -9.76 8.53
CA ARG A 213 -3.52 -9.55 7.13
C ARG A 213 -4.31 -8.26 6.92
N ARG A 214 -5.27 -7.96 7.81
CA ARG A 214 -6.02 -6.70 7.74
C ARG A 214 -5.11 -5.50 7.94
N PHE A 215 -4.19 -5.57 8.91
CA PHE A 215 -3.25 -4.49 9.16
C PHE A 215 -2.30 -4.27 7.99
N ILE A 216 -1.80 -5.34 7.35
CA ILE A 216 -1.01 -5.24 6.12
C ILE A 216 -1.80 -4.59 5.00
N THR A 217 -3.07 -4.98 4.81
CA THR A 217 -3.95 -4.37 3.81
C THR A 217 -4.15 -2.87 4.07
N PHE A 218 -4.27 -2.48 5.33
CA PHE A 218 -4.33 -1.06 5.71
C PHE A 218 -3.02 -0.34 5.42
N ILE A 219 -1.87 -0.91 5.80
CA ILE A 219 -0.53 -0.35 5.49
C ILE A 219 -0.37 -0.17 3.97
N ASP A 220 -0.77 -1.15 3.19
CA ASP A 220 -0.73 -1.09 1.74
C ASP A 220 -1.57 0.08 1.21
N ALA A 221 -2.79 0.27 1.70
CA ALA A 221 -3.65 1.38 1.30
C ALA A 221 -3.07 2.75 1.68
N VAL A 222 -2.51 2.89 2.89
CA VAL A 222 -1.83 4.13 3.34
C VAL A 222 -0.64 4.45 2.45
N TYR A 223 0.17 3.45 2.13
CA TYR A 223 1.36 3.61 1.30
C TYR A 223 1.00 4.06 -0.12
N GLU A 224 0.05 3.39 -0.77
CA GLU A 224 -0.40 3.70 -2.13
C GLU A 224 -1.04 5.09 -2.24
N SER A 225 -1.76 5.51 -1.20
CA SER A 225 -2.37 6.86 -1.16
C SER A 225 -1.40 7.96 -0.73
N HIS A 226 -0.17 7.62 -0.39
CA HIS A 226 0.82 8.54 0.19
C HIS A 226 0.35 9.26 1.46
N ALA A 227 -0.57 8.68 2.20
CA ALA A 227 -1.06 9.24 3.45
C ALA A 227 0.03 9.20 4.54
N LYS A 228 -0.10 10.06 5.54
CA LYS A 228 0.80 10.07 6.70
C LYS A 228 0.33 9.03 7.70
N LEU A 229 1.28 8.33 8.33
CA LEU A 229 0.98 7.29 9.30
C LEU A 229 1.79 7.50 10.57
N VAL A 230 1.09 7.63 11.69
CA VAL A 230 1.66 7.70 13.03
C VAL A 230 1.22 6.48 13.81
N LEU A 231 2.16 5.77 14.41
CA LEU A 231 1.88 4.52 15.13
C LEU A 231 2.40 4.58 16.56
N THR A 232 1.63 3.97 17.49
CA THR A 232 2.17 3.55 18.78
C THR A 232 2.05 2.03 18.90
N THR A 233 3.16 1.36 19.18
CA THR A 233 3.28 -0.09 19.14
C THR A 233 3.76 -0.67 20.47
N ALA A 234 3.26 -1.84 20.85
CA ALA A 234 3.72 -2.54 22.06
C ALA A 234 5.14 -3.12 21.91
N VAL A 235 5.53 -3.42 20.67
CA VAL A 235 6.80 -4.06 20.32
C VAL A 235 7.47 -3.29 19.17
N PRO A 236 8.79 -3.45 18.97
CA PRO A 236 9.47 -2.89 17.79
C PRO A 236 8.78 -3.29 16.48
N LEU A 237 8.91 -2.46 15.45
CA LEU A 237 8.29 -2.72 14.15
C LEU A 237 8.68 -4.09 13.57
N THR A 238 9.91 -4.51 13.79
CA THR A 238 10.45 -5.80 13.36
C THR A 238 9.77 -7.01 14.03
N GLU A 239 9.17 -6.82 15.19
CA GLU A 239 8.47 -7.85 15.96
C GLU A 239 6.94 -7.76 15.83
N LEU A 240 6.41 -6.86 14.99
CA LEU A 240 4.97 -6.64 14.85
C LEU A 240 4.21 -7.87 14.33
N PHE A 241 4.80 -8.63 13.41
CA PHE A 241 4.13 -9.74 12.73
C PHE A 241 4.68 -11.11 13.13
N VAL A 242 5.83 -11.13 13.80
CA VAL A 242 6.50 -12.36 14.28
C VAL A 242 7.13 -12.07 15.62
N SER A 243 6.78 -12.84 16.64
CA SER A 243 7.35 -12.64 17.97
C SER A 243 8.82 -13.03 18.01
N ARG A 244 9.59 -12.36 18.88
CA ARG A 244 11.01 -12.68 19.10
C ARG A 244 11.23 -14.17 19.44
N GLN A 245 10.30 -14.78 20.20
CA GLN A 245 10.36 -16.19 20.53
C GLN A 245 10.21 -17.10 19.31
N GLU A 246 9.31 -16.76 18.39
CA GLU A 246 9.11 -17.49 17.14
C GLU A 246 10.35 -17.39 16.24
N ILE A 247 11.01 -16.22 16.19
CA ILE A 247 12.28 -16.01 15.48
C ILE A 247 13.38 -16.88 16.07
N GLU A 248 13.53 -16.87 17.40
CA GLU A 248 14.55 -17.67 18.10
C GLU A 248 14.34 -19.19 17.93
N GLU A 249 13.10 -19.66 17.98
CA GLU A 249 12.77 -21.07 17.75
C GLU A 249 13.06 -21.51 16.32
N SER A 250 12.82 -20.66 15.36
CA SER A 250 13.11 -20.98 13.97
C SER A 250 14.60 -21.03 13.69
N LEU A 251 15.36 -20.09 14.21
CA LEU A 251 16.83 -20.09 14.12
C LEU A 251 17.44 -21.33 14.77
N LYS A 252 16.94 -21.73 15.94
CA LYS A 252 17.36 -22.98 16.60
C LYS A 252 17.08 -24.21 15.75
N LYS A 253 15.92 -24.28 15.08
CA LYS A 253 15.60 -25.37 14.14
C LYS A 253 16.52 -25.41 12.91
N GLN A 254 17.05 -24.29 12.51
CA GLN A 254 18.00 -24.16 11.39
C GLN A 254 19.47 -24.34 11.83
N GLY A 255 19.73 -24.60 13.13
CA GLY A 255 21.09 -24.76 13.67
C GLY A 255 21.85 -23.43 13.74
N LYS A 256 21.17 -22.29 13.62
CA LYS A 256 21.72 -20.95 13.78
C LYS A 256 21.36 -20.43 15.18
N THR A 257 22.31 -19.83 15.88
CA THR A 257 22.09 -19.11 17.13
C THR A 257 22.09 -17.62 16.84
N LEU A 258 21.19 -16.87 17.47
CA LEU A 258 21.30 -15.41 17.50
C LEU A 258 22.63 -15.06 18.18
N ASP A 259 23.45 -14.27 17.52
CA ASP A 259 24.60 -13.66 18.14
C ASP A 259 24.10 -12.77 19.30
N PRO A 260 24.61 -12.91 20.53
CA PRO A 260 24.16 -12.11 21.67
C PRO A 260 24.27 -10.59 21.45
N ALA A 261 25.12 -10.18 20.49
CA ALA A 261 25.30 -8.79 20.08
C ALA A 261 24.57 -8.40 18.78
N GLY A 262 23.98 -9.36 18.06
CA GLY A 262 23.20 -9.10 16.84
C GLY A 262 21.82 -8.59 17.19
N SER A 263 21.40 -7.47 16.60
CA SER A 263 20.04 -6.98 16.77
C SER A 263 19.07 -7.91 16.01
N VAL A 264 17.84 -8.05 16.52
CA VAL A 264 16.78 -8.74 15.79
C VAL A 264 16.55 -8.08 14.42
N GLU A 265 16.88 -6.80 14.31
CA GLU A 265 16.88 -6.00 13.08
C GLU A 265 17.86 -6.52 12.02
N ASP A 266 19.09 -6.92 12.43
CA ASP A 266 20.07 -7.51 11.51
C ASP A 266 19.62 -8.87 11.00
N VAL A 267 19.03 -9.69 11.87
CA VAL A 267 18.49 -11.01 11.50
C VAL A 267 17.30 -10.87 10.56
N MET A 268 16.38 -9.96 10.86
CA MET A 268 15.23 -9.68 10.00
C MET A 268 15.66 -9.05 8.68
N SER A 269 16.66 -8.17 8.67
CA SER A 269 17.23 -7.60 7.44
C SER A 269 17.84 -8.70 6.57
N HIS A 270 18.63 -9.60 7.14
CA HIS A 270 19.17 -10.76 6.42
C HIS A 270 18.09 -11.73 5.95
N MET A 271 17.04 -11.95 6.77
CA MET A 271 15.89 -12.77 6.35
C MET A 271 15.11 -12.09 5.22
N MET A 272 14.99 -10.76 5.23
CA MET A 272 14.35 -10.01 4.14
C MET A 272 15.20 -10.05 2.86
N ASP A 273 16.52 -9.95 2.96
CA ASP A 273 17.44 -10.08 1.82
C ASP A 273 17.43 -11.51 1.23
N ASP A 274 17.36 -12.52 2.10
CA ASP A 274 17.21 -13.92 1.69
C ASP A 274 15.84 -14.21 1.08
N LEU A 275 14.76 -13.55 1.51
CA LEU A 275 13.42 -13.62 0.94
C LEU A 275 13.37 -13.07 -0.49
N GLU A 276 14.05 -11.96 -0.73
CA GLU A 276 14.11 -11.37 -2.09
C GLU A 276 14.97 -12.20 -3.05
N GLN A 277 16.01 -12.91 -2.54
CA GLN A 277 16.94 -13.67 -3.37
C GLN A 277 16.58 -15.15 -3.52
N ASN A 278 15.83 -15.76 -2.61
CA ASN A 278 15.62 -17.21 -2.57
C ASN A 278 14.21 -17.62 -2.10
N ALA A 279 13.18 -17.26 -2.86
CA ALA A 279 11.80 -17.71 -2.60
C ALA A 279 11.68 -19.26 -2.44
N GLU A 280 12.51 -20.03 -3.13
CA GLU A 280 12.51 -21.50 -3.05
C GLU A 280 13.11 -22.09 -1.75
N LYS A 281 13.95 -21.35 -1.02
CA LYS A 281 14.57 -21.84 0.21
C LYS A 281 13.77 -21.57 1.47
N LEU A 282 12.86 -20.61 1.42
CA LEU A 282 12.03 -20.20 2.56
C LEU A 282 10.80 -21.07 2.78
N SER A 283 10.32 -21.77 1.73
CA SER A 283 9.25 -22.77 1.87
C SER A 283 9.57 -23.87 2.89
N LYS A 284 10.84 -23.96 3.32
CA LYS A 284 11.32 -24.91 4.32
C LYS A 284 11.44 -24.32 5.73
N SER A 285 11.21 -23.02 5.92
CA SER A 285 11.20 -22.43 7.26
C SER A 285 9.80 -22.48 7.85
N ASN A 286 9.64 -23.15 9.01
CA ASN A 286 8.37 -23.26 9.71
C ASN A 286 7.87 -21.95 10.38
N LEU A 287 8.53 -20.80 10.13
CA LEU A 287 8.10 -19.49 10.61
C LEU A 287 6.83 -19.02 9.88
N PHE A 288 6.73 -19.37 8.59
CA PHE A 288 5.63 -18.96 7.76
C PHE A 288 4.96 -20.19 7.15
N THR A 289 3.66 -20.27 7.20
CA THR A 289 2.89 -21.36 6.57
C THR A 289 2.64 -21.14 5.09
N GLY A 290 3.47 -20.35 4.43
CA GLY A 290 3.42 -20.11 2.99
C GLY A 290 4.31 -18.94 2.61
N ASP A 291 4.95 -19.05 1.46
CA ASP A 291 5.83 -18.03 0.90
C ASP A 291 5.11 -16.67 0.78
N GLU A 292 3.81 -16.68 0.48
CA GLU A 292 3.00 -15.47 0.31
C GLU A 292 2.86 -14.63 1.58
N GLU A 293 2.71 -15.26 2.76
CA GLU A 293 2.59 -14.53 4.03
C GLU A 293 3.92 -13.88 4.42
N ALA A 294 5.02 -14.58 4.23
CA ALA A 294 6.36 -14.04 4.49
C ALA A 294 6.66 -12.82 3.61
N PHE A 295 6.31 -12.88 2.34
CA PHE A 295 6.44 -11.74 1.42
C PHE A 295 5.55 -10.56 1.82
N ALA A 296 4.31 -10.84 2.25
CA ALA A 296 3.39 -9.80 2.70
C ALA A 296 3.93 -9.08 3.95
N PHE A 297 4.50 -9.81 4.91
CA PHE A 297 5.10 -9.23 6.12
C PHE A 297 6.34 -8.40 5.80
N ALA A 298 7.26 -8.93 4.99
CA ALA A 298 8.47 -8.22 4.57
C ALA A 298 8.13 -6.92 3.83
N ARG A 299 7.16 -6.98 2.90
CA ARG A 299 6.67 -5.80 2.18
C ARG A 299 6.08 -4.77 3.13
N ALA A 300 5.25 -5.18 4.09
CA ALA A 300 4.64 -4.27 5.05
C ALA A 300 5.70 -3.58 5.91
N LEU A 301 6.72 -4.31 6.40
CA LEU A 301 7.82 -3.74 7.17
C LEU A 301 8.65 -2.76 6.35
N SER A 302 8.96 -3.09 5.11
CA SER A 302 9.68 -2.19 4.18
C SER A 302 8.89 -0.89 3.96
N ARG A 303 7.58 -0.97 3.74
CA ARG A 303 6.69 0.20 3.60
C ARG A 303 6.62 1.03 4.87
N LEU A 304 6.49 0.40 6.04
CA LEU A 304 6.54 1.11 7.33
C LEU A 304 7.86 1.85 7.53
N THR A 305 8.98 1.21 7.23
CA THR A 305 10.31 1.85 7.31
C THR A 305 10.39 3.08 6.42
N GLU A 306 9.91 3.00 5.19
CA GLU A 306 9.88 4.14 4.28
C GLU A 306 8.93 5.24 4.76
N MET A 307 7.71 4.89 5.19
CA MET A 307 6.73 5.83 5.73
C MET A 307 7.19 6.50 7.02
N GLY A 308 8.06 5.84 7.80
CA GLY A 308 8.71 6.42 8.98
C GLY A 308 9.79 7.44 8.65
N SER A 309 10.22 7.56 7.41
CA SER A 309 11.29 8.48 7.03
C SER A 309 10.83 9.94 7.04
N LYS A 310 11.78 10.84 7.37
CA LYS A 310 11.55 12.28 7.34
C LYS A 310 11.06 12.75 5.97
N MET A 311 11.63 12.22 4.90
CA MET A 311 11.21 12.57 3.53
C MET A 311 9.74 12.22 3.25
N TRP A 312 9.27 11.07 3.72
CA TRP A 312 7.87 10.69 3.56
C TRP A 312 6.94 11.62 4.34
N VAL A 313 7.28 11.88 5.59
CA VAL A 313 6.45 12.72 6.48
C VAL A 313 6.39 14.16 5.99
N GLU A 314 7.52 14.72 5.55
CA GLU A 314 7.61 16.11 5.09
C GLU A 314 7.08 16.29 3.66
N ARG A 315 6.92 15.21 2.90
CA ARG A 315 6.41 15.27 1.53
C ARG A 315 5.02 15.89 1.48
N GLY A 316 4.84 16.89 0.61
CA GLY A 316 3.57 17.62 0.47
C GLY A 316 3.27 18.63 1.59
N MET A 317 4.16 18.77 2.57
CA MET A 317 4.02 19.78 3.63
C MET A 317 4.75 21.09 3.33
N GLY A 318 5.39 21.20 2.15
CA GLY A 318 6.21 22.38 1.81
C GLY A 318 7.53 22.46 2.59
N LEU A 319 7.91 21.40 3.29
CA LEU A 319 9.14 21.32 4.11
C LEU A 319 10.36 20.80 3.35
N GLU A 320 10.15 20.26 2.16
CA GLU A 320 11.13 19.48 1.39
C GLU A 320 12.39 20.27 1.02
N ASN A 321 12.35 21.60 1.04
CA ASN A 321 13.47 22.43 0.60
C ASN A 321 13.85 23.61 1.51
N LYS A 322 13.24 23.76 2.67
CA LYS A 322 13.52 24.91 3.54
C LYS A 322 13.55 24.48 5.00
N GLY A 323 14.66 24.55 5.66
CA GLY A 323 14.77 24.43 7.13
C GLY A 323 14.00 25.52 7.89
N GLY A 324 12.80 25.84 7.45
CA GLY A 324 11.95 26.91 7.97
C GLY A 324 10.57 26.39 8.41
N LYS A 325 9.84 27.22 9.14
CA LYS A 325 8.50 26.93 9.63
C LYS A 325 7.57 26.51 8.50
N PRO A 326 6.78 25.43 8.64
CA PRO A 326 5.86 24.98 7.61
C PRO A 326 4.84 26.07 7.32
N GLU A 327 4.71 26.43 6.04
CA GLU A 327 3.55 27.17 5.58
C GLU A 327 2.38 26.16 5.46
N ARG A 328 1.69 25.91 6.58
CA ARG A 328 0.48 25.07 6.63
C ARG A 328 -0.58 25.53 5.63
N ASP A 329 -0.69 26.83 5.41
CA ASP A 329 -1.62 27.43 4.45
C ASP A 329 -1.31 27.06 3.00
N SER A 330 -0.04 26.83 2.64
CA SER A 330 0.31 26.42 1.29
C SER A 330 -0.07 24.95 1.01
N TRP A 331 0.04 24.12 2.02
CA TRP A 331 -0.34 22.70 1.93
C TRP A 331 -1.86 22.53 1.79
N ALA A 332 -2.65 23.24 2.58
CA ALA A 332 -4.11 23.25 2.48
C ALA A 332 -4.58 23.78 1.11
N LYS A 333 -3.96 24.86 0.61
CA LYS A 333 -4.28 25.47 -0.70
C LYS A 333 -3.88 24.61 -1.91
N THR A 334 -2.75 23.92 -1.85
CA THR A 334 -2.30 23.03 -2.94
C THR A 334 -3.26 21.85 -3.07
N ARG A 335 -3.82 21.40 -1.97
CA ARG A 335 -4.75 20.31 -1.89
C ARG A 335 -6.15 20.64 -2.36
N SER A 336 -6.66 21.83 -2.03
CA SER A 336 -7.93 22.35 -2.54
C SER A 336 -7.93 22.38 -4.08
N ARG A 337 -6.81 22.79 -4.70
CA ARG A 337 -6.67 22.79 -6.17
C ARG A 337 -6.68 21.40 -6.78
N GLN A 338 -6.03 20.41 -6.15
CA GLN A 338 -6.05 19.03 -6.65
C GLN A 338 -7.45 18.39 -6.57
N MET A 339 -8.32 18.84 -5.67
CA MET A 339 -9.70 18.39 -5.58
C MET A 339 -10.62 19.05 -6.62
N GLU A 340 -10.39 20.33 -6.93
CA GLU A 340 -11.14 21.04 -7.96
C GLU A 340 -10.84 20.52 -9.37
N ASP A 341 -9.60 20.10 -9.62
CA ASP A 341 -9.18 19.47 -10.89
C ASP A 341 -9.62 17.99 -11.02
N SER A 342 -10.19 17.41 -9.96
CA SER A 342 -10.64 16.00 -9.91
C SER A 342 -12.17 15.85 -9.94
N MET A 343 -12.93 16.93 -9.99
CA MET A 343 -14.38 16.97 -10.20
C MET A 343 -14.73 17.23 -11.67
#